data_467b949a3f34ccf754ddeb0a2dd17fb8
#
_entry.id   467b949a3f34ccf754ddeb0a2dd17fb8
#
_cell.length_a   1.000
_cell.length_b   1.000
_cell.length_c   1.000
_cell.angle_alpha   90.00
_cell.angle_beta   90.00
_cell.angle_gamma   90.00
#
_symmetry.space_group_name_H-M   'P 1'
#
loop_
_entity.id
_entity.type
_entity.pdbx_description
1 polymer ?
#
loop_
_entity_poly.entity_id
_entity_poly.type
_entity_poly.pdbx_seq_one_letter_code
_entity_poly.pdbx_strand_id
1 'polypeptide(L)'
;MRFNDADWLVDKWMSESVVEDWPDLGEVARHPNHQKVAFRLSADTGYARRLTLDLIVSLERFQGHASRFLHELCADCDNEVLELDLQAAAFEHDLDPDGMEPLSQDELIEWYETFGFVEHNDGLGEKGYWMRRVPNL
;
A
#
# COMPACT_ATOMS: atom_id res chain seq x y z
N MET A 1 23.50 7.01 13.78
CA MET A 1 22.03 7.06 13.97
C MET A 1 21.43 5.72 13.57
N ARG A 2 20.49 5.26 14.35
CA ARG A 2 19.87 3.96 14.12
C ARG A 2 18.44 4.15 13.60
N PHE A 3 18.14 3.54 12.46
CA PHE A 3 16.79 3.59 11.89
C PHE A 3 15.95 2.42 12.40
N ASN A 4 14.66 2.64 12.53
CA ASN A 4 13.71 1.59 12.89
C ASN A 4 13.55 0.62 11.70
N ASP A 5 13.20 -0.63 11.99
CA ASP A 5 12.99 -1.62 10.93
C ASP A 5 11.54 -1.63 10.44
N ALA A 6 11.25 -2.51 9.49
CA ALA A 6 9.93 -2.61 8.89
C ALA A 6 8.86 -3.06 9.91
N ASP A 7 9.22 -3.96 10.83
CA ASP A 7 8.29 -4.39 11.88
C ASP A 7 7.82 -3.22 12.73
N TRP A 8 8.76 -2.33 13.09
CA TRP A 8 8.42 -1.15 13.87
C TRP A 8 7.43 -0.25 13.14
N LEU A 9 7.65 -0.01 11.85
CA LEU A 9 6.80 0.87 11.08
C LEU A 9 5.40 0.25 10.86
N VAL A 10 5.33 -1.04 10.58
CA VAL A 10 4.06 -1.75 10.46
C VAL A 10 3.29 -1.66 11.78
N ASP A 11 3.95 -1.93 12.91
CA ASP A 11 3.33 -1.86 14.23
C ASP A 11 2.82 -0.44 14.53
N LYS A 12 3.59 0.57 14.17
CA LYS A 12 3.20 1.97 14.35
C LYS A 12 1.89 2.26 13.61
N TRP A 13 1.85 1.95 12.32
CA TRP A 13 0.66 2.22 11.51
C TRP A 13 -0.54 1.40 11.97
N MET A 14 -0.34 0.13 12.29
CA MET A 14 -1.44 -0.75 12.71
C MET A 14 -1.97 -0.38 14.10
N SER A 15 -1.09 0.01 15.04
CA SER A 15 -1.53 0.41 16.38
C SER A 15 -2.31 1.70 16.38
N GLU A 16 -2.06 2.58 15.40
CA GLU A 16 -2.80 3.83 15.24
C GLU A 16 -4.11 3.65 14.50
N SER A 17 -4.33 2.50 13.88
CA SER A 17 -5.47 2.25 13.01
C SER A 17 -6.58 1.45 13.69
N VAL A 18 -7.80 1.59 13.15
CA VAL A 18 -8.93 0.73 13.52
C VAL A 18 -8.92 -0.46 12.57
N VAL A 19 -8.99 -1.66 13.13
CA VAL A 19 -9.00 -2.91 12.35
C VAL A 19 -10.43 -3.41 12.24
N GLU A 20 -10.84 -3.73 11.01
CA GLU A 20 -12.18 -4.22 10.69
C GLU A 20 -12.09 -5.53 9.92
N ASP A 21 -13.11 -6.36 10.04
CA ASP A 21 -13.20 -7.61 9.29
C ASP A 21 -14.21 -7.45 8.15
N TRP A 22 -13.73 -7.47 6.91
CA TRP A 22 -14.56 -7.29 5.73
C TRP A 22 -14.85 -8.64 5.07
N PRO A 23 -16.09 -8.90 4.65
CA PRO A 23 -16.49 -10.23 4.18
C PRO A 23 -15.64 -10.82 3.05
N ASP A 24 -15.22 -9.99 2.09
CA ASP A 24 -14.50 -10.48 0.91
C ASP A 24 -12.99 -10.32 1.01
N LEU A 25 -12.52 -9.52 1.94
CA LEU A 25 -11.12 -9.12 2.01
C LEU A 25 -10.43 -9.53 3.31
N GLY A 26 -11.21 -9.99 4.28
CA GLY A 26 -10.69 -10.31 5.60
C GLY A 26 -10.37 -9.06 6.40
N GLU A 27 -9.33 -9.12 7.19
CA GLU A 27 -8.96 -8.06 8.10
C GLU A 27 -8.32 -6.89 7.35
N VAL A 28 -8.87 -5.68 7.55
CA VAL A 28 -8.34 -4.45 6.96
C VAL A 28 -8.17 -3.39 8.04
N ALA A 29 -7.30 -2.42 7.81
CA ALA A 29 -7.05 -1.33 8.75
C ALA A 29 -7.46 0.01 8.12
N ARG A 30 -7.91 0.94 8.95
CA ARG A 30 -8.15 2.32 8.54
C ARG A 30 -7.48 3.25 9.54
N HIS A 31 -6.55 4.07 9.04
CA HIS A 31 -5.86 5.04 9.88
C HIS A 31 -6.76 6.26 10.10
N PRO A 32 -6.78 6.86 11.32
CA PRO A 32 -7.63 8.02 11.61
C PRO A 32 -7.44 9.20 10.65
N ASN A 33 -6.24 9.38 10.14
CA ASN A 33 -5.94 10.46 9.19
C ASN A 33 -6.30 10.10 7.75
N HIS A 34 -6.67 8.86 7.48
CA HIS A 34 -6.96 8.34 6.15
C HIS A 34 -8.18 7.41 6.18
N GLN A 35 -9.28 7.91 6.72
CA GLN A 35 -10.48 7.08 7.00
C GLN A 35 -11.16 6.53 5.76
N LYS A 36 -10.87 7.11 4.59
CA LYS A 36 -11.43 6.66 3.31
C LYS A 36 -10.52 5.68 2.58
N VAL A 37 -9.49 5.19 3.24
CA VAL A 37 -8.58 4.18 2.69
C VAL A 37 -8.51 2.98 3.62
N ALA A 38 -8.82 1.81 3.08
CA ALA A 38 -8.60 0.55 3.79
C ALA A 38 -7.30 -0.05 3.28
N PHE A 39 -6.49 -0.58 4.18
CA PHE A 39 -5.17 -1.09 3.81
C PHE A 39 -4.77 -2.28 4.67
N ARG A 40 -3.73 -2.97 4.23
CA ARG A 40 -3.08 -4.03 4.99
C ARG A 40 -1.58 -3.94 4.76
N LEU A 41 -0.82 -3.92 5.84
CA LEU A 41 0.64 -3.86 5.82
C LEU A 41 1.22 -5.07 6.51
N SER A 42 2.34 -5.56 5.99
CA SER A 42 3.11 -6.61 6.66
C SER A 42 4.61 -6.33 6.48
N ALA A 43 5.42 -6.84 7.40
CA ALA A 43 6.86 -6.77 7.28
C ALA A 43 7.36 -7.97 6.48
N ASP A 44 8.37 -7.76 5.63
CA ASP A 44 8.99 -8.85 4.89
C ASP A 44 9.75 -9.77 5.86
N THR A 45 9.47 -11.05 5.79
CA THR A 45 10.10 -12.03 6.68
C THR A 45 11.56 -12.32 6.32
N GLY A 46 11.96 -12.02 5.09
CA GLY A 46 13.32 -12.28 4.62
C GLY A 46 14.25 -11.08 4.65
N TYR A 47 13.72 -9.89 4.89
CA TYR A 47 14.52 -8.67 4.86
C TYR A 47 13.92 -7.58 5.75
N ALA A 48 14.60 -7.27 6.84
CA ALA A 48 14.12 -6.35 7.88
C ALA A 48 13.94 -4.90 7.40
N ARG A 49 14.52 -4.54 6.25
CA ARG A 49 14.42 -3.18 5.69
C ARG A 49 13.34 -3.06 4.63
N ARG A 50 12.36 -3.96 4.62
CA ARG A 50 11.29 -3.95 3.61
C ARG A 50 9.95 -4.29 4.24
N LEU A 51 8.93 -3.54 3.87
CA LEU A 51 7.55 -3.88 4.21
C LEU A 51 6.72 -4.00 2.93
N THR A 52 5.57 -4.66 3.05
CA THR A 52 4.68 -4.90 1.92
C THR A 52 3.32 -4.28 2.19
N LEU A 53 2.83 -3.53 1.21
CA LEU A 53 1.45 -3.06 1.20
C LEU A 53 0.61 -4.16 0.53
N ASP A 54 -0.03 -4.99 1.35
CA ASP A 54 -0.75 -6.17 0.87
C ASP A 54 -2.10 -5.82 0.26
N LEU A 55 -2.66 -4.69 0.67
CA LEU A 55 -3.97 -4.25 0.20
C LEU A 55 -4.06 -2.73 0.33
N ILE A 56 -4.65 -2.09 -0.66
CA ILE A 56 -5.07 -0.69 -0.59
C ILE A 56 -6.37 -0.52 -1.36
N VAL A 57 -7.38 0.01 -0.69
CA VAL A 57 -8.69 0.24 -1.29
C VAL A 57 -9.14 1.66 -0.92
N SER A 58 -9.45 2.47 -1.94
CA SER A 58 -10.05 3.79 -1.72
C SER A 58 -11.56 3.63 -1.67
N LEU A 59 -12.20 4.12 -0.62
CA LEU A 59 -13.64 4.05 -0.45
C LEU A 59 -14.36 5.11 -1.27
N GLU A 60 -13.66 6.16 -1.66
CA GLU A 60 -14.17 7.20 -2.55
C GLU A 60 -13.11 7.46 -3.60
N ARG A 61 -13.25 6.86 -4.78
CA ARG A 61 -12.25 6.98 -5.84
C ARG A 61 -12.19 8.39 -6.40
N PHE A 62 -11.03 8.73 -6.93
CA PHE A 62 -10.76 10.02 -7.60
C PHE A 62 -10.90 11.24 -6.69
N GLN A 63 -10.87 11.05 -5.37
CA GLN A 63 -10.90 12.13 -4.39
C GLN A 63 -9.51 12.38 -3.76
N GLY A 64 -8.50 11.65 -4.21
CA GLY A 64 -7.13 11.82 -3.73
C GLY A 64 -6.84 11.18 -2.38
N HIS A 65 -7.75 10.39 -1.83
CA HIS A 65 -7.54 9.77 -0.51
C HIS A 65 -6.39 8.78 -0.52
N ALA A 66 -6.32 7.91 -1.52
CA ALA A 66 -5.25 6.92 -1.63
C ALA A 66 -3.90 7.60 -1.91
N SER A 67 -3.90 8.69 -2.68
CA SER A 67 -2.68 9.44 -2.95
C SER A 67 -2.11 10.05 -1.68
N ARG A 68 -2.95 10.64 -0.85
CA ARG A 68 -2.50 11.20 0.44
C ARG A 68 -1.97 10.12 1.37
N PHE A 69 -2.65 8.97 1.41
CA PHE A 69 -2.22 7.83 2.21
C PHE A 69 -0.83 7.35 1.77
N LEU A 70 -0.64 7.15 0.46
CA LEU A 70 0.65 6.70 -0.07
C LEU A 70 1.76 7.72 0.13
N HIS A 71 1.47 9.02 0.00
CA HIS A 71 2.46 10.05 0.27
C HIS A 71 2.98 9.97 1.70
N GLU A 72 2.09 9.80 2.66
CA GLU A 72 2.49 9.71 4.07
C GLU A 72 3.27 8.43 4.36
N LEU A 73 2.77 7.29 3.85
CA LEU A 73 3.45 6.02 4.04
C LEU A 73 4.83 6.02 3.40
N CYS A 74 4.96 6.54 2.18
CA CYS A 74 6.23 6.64 1.49
C CYS A 74 7.21 7.57 2.24
N ALA A 75 6.69 8.69 2.78
CA ALA A 75 7.52 9.59 3.57
C ALA A 75 8.07 8.90 4.82
N ASP A 76 7.24 8.12 5.49
CA ASP A 76 7.67 7.36 6.66
C ASP A 76 8.73 6.31 6.28
N CYS A 77 8.55 5.64 5.14
CA CYS A 77 9.55 4.70 4.64
C CYS A 77 10.88 5.39 4.34
N ASP A 78 10.83 6.57 3.72
CA ASP A 78 12.04 7.33 3.43
C ASP A 78 12.77 7.73 4.72
N ASN A 79 12.01 8.19 5.72
CA ASN A 79 12.58 8.61 7.01
C ASN A 79 13.29 7.47 7.73
N GLU A 80 12.82 6.24 7.56
CA GLU A 80 13.40 5.06 8.21
C GLU A 80 14.29 4.25 7.26
N VAL A 81 14.50 4.72 6.03
CA VAL A 81 15.30 4.06 5.00
C VAL A 81 14.80 2.64 4.73
N LEU A 82 13.49 2.55 4.44
CA LEU A 82 12.80 1.28 4.21
C LEU A 82 12.31 1.17 2.78
N GLU A 83 12.37 -0.04 2.23
CA GLU A 83 11.75 -0.36 0.95
C GLU A 83 10.28 -0.70 1.16
N LEU A 84 9.46 -0.40 0.17
CA LEU A 84 8.04 -0.71 0.19
C LEU A 84 7.69 -1.50 -1.07
N ASP A 85 7.19 -2.72 -0.88
CA ASP A 85 6.73 -3.58 -1.97
C ASP A 85 5.23 -3.60 -2.03
N LEU A 86 4.70 -3.78 -3.23
CA LEU A 86 3.28 -4.05 -3.44
C LEU A 86 3.08 -4.84 -4.73
N GLN A 87 1.91 -5.45 -4.86
CA GLN A 87 1.48 -6.04 -6.11
C GLN A 87 0.42 -5.13 -6.71
N ALA A 88 0.72 -4.57 -7.89
CA ALA A 88 -0.22 -3.72 -8.60
C ALA A 88 -1.20 -4.62 -9.33
N ALA A 89 -2.34 -4.88 -8.71
CA ALA A 89 -3.39 -5.72 -9.27
C ALA A 89 -4.69 -4.91 -9.35
N ALA A 90 -5.25 -4.82 -10.55
CA ALA A 90 -6.53 -4.14 -10.73
C ALA A 90 -7.61 -4.85 -9.93
N PHE A 91 -8.36 -4.07 -9.17
CA PHE A 91 -9.34 -4.59 -8.23
C PHE A 91 -10.72 -4.56 -8.88
N GLU A 92 -11.32 -5.73 -9.08
CA GLU A 92 -12.62 -5.83 -9.75
C GLU A 92 -13.81 -5.73 -8.80
N HIS A 93 -13.56 -5.54 -7.51
CA HIS A 93 -14.65 -5.44 -6.54
C HIS A 93 -15.36 -4.10 -6.64
N ASP A 94 -16.66 -4.17 -6.63
CA ASP A 94 -17.53 -2.99 -6.61
C ASP A 94 -17.63 -2.46 -5.17
N LEU A 95 -16.51 -1.94 -4.68
CA LEU A 95 -16.45 -1.34 -3.35
C LEU A 95 -16.62 0.18 -3.39
N ASP A 96 -16.75 0.72 -4.59
CA ASP A 96 -16.93 2.15 -4.79
C ASP A 96 -18.43 2.48 -4.73
N PRO A 97 -18.89 3.16 -3.68
CA PRO A 97 -20.31 3.50 -3.56
C PRO A 97 -20.80 4.47 -4.65
N ASP A 98 -19.88 5.14 -5.34
CA ASP A 98 -20.24 6.06 -6.42
C ASP A 98 -20.37 5.36 -7.77
N GLY A 99 -20.09 4.05 -7.83
CA GLY A 99 -20.25 3.27 -9.04
C GLY A 99 -19.24 3.60 -10.14
N MET A 100 -18.14 4.23 -9.81
CA MET A 100 -17.09 4.55 -10.78
C MET A 100 -16.24 3.34 -11.09
N GLU A 101 -15.83 3.21 -12.35
CA GLU A 101 -15.00 2.08 -12.76
C GLU A 101 -13.62 2.14 -12.11
N PRO A 102 -13.06 0.99 -11.70
CA PRO A 102 -11.69 0.95 -11.20
C PRO A 102 -10.70 1.29 -12.31
N LEU A 103 -9.50 1.70 -11.90
CA LEU A 103 -8.40 1.90 -12.84
C LEU A 103 -8.08 0.59 -13.56
N SER A 104 -7.72 0.68 -14.84
CA SER A 104 -7.20 -0.47 -15.56
C SER A 104 -5.85 -0.88 -14.99
N GLN A 105 -5.38 -2.08 -15.34
CA GLN A 105 -4.08 -2.56 -14.87
C GLN A 105 -2.95 -1.59 -15.26
N ASP A 106 -2.95 -1.10 -16.48
CA ASP A 106 -1.91 -0.18 -16.96
C ASP A 106 -2.00 1.17 -16.25
N GLU A 107 -3.20 1.69 -16.04
CA GLU A 107 -3.39 2.94 -15.32
C GLU A 107 -2.94 2.83 -13.86
N LEU A 108 -3.19 1.69 -13.25
CA LEU A 108 -2.78 1.43 -11.87
C LEU A 108 -1.26 1.41 -11.74
N ILE A 109 -0.57 0.74 -12.67
CA ILE A 109 0.88 0.70 -12.68
C ILE A 109 1.45 2.11 -12.85
N GLU A 110 0.93 2.89 -13.82
CA GLU A 110 1.36 4.25 -14.02
C GLU A 110 1.16 5.11 -12.76
N TRP A 111 0.04 4.92 -12.08
CA TRP A 111 -0.24 5.65 -10.85
C TRP A 111 0.79 5.34 -9.76
N TYR A 112 1.14 4.07 -9.56
CA TYR A 112 2.17 3.70 -8.60
C TYR A 112 3.55 4.24 -9.00
N GLU A 113 3.84 4.29 -10.28
CA GLU A 113 5.11 4.84 -10.76
C GLU A 113 5.29 6.31 -10.37
N THR A 114 4.19 7.06 -10.25
CA THR A 114 4.26 8.46 -9.81
C THR A 114 4.76 8.61 -8.36
N PHE A 115 4.69 7.53 -7.58
CA PHE A 115 5.20 7.52 -6.20
C PHE A 115 6.63 6.96 -6.10
N GLY A 116 7.22 6.59 -7.22
CA GLY A 116 8.58 6.07 -7.26
C GLY A 116 8.67 4.54 -7.28
N PHE A 117 7.54 3.86 -7.42
CA PHE A 117 7.55 2.40 -7.56
C PHE A 117 8.05 2.00 -8.93
N VAL A 118 8.83 0.93 -8.98
CA VAL A 118 9.36 0.36 -10.21
C VAL A 118 9.01 -1.12 -10.23
N GLU A 119 8.62 -1.62 -11.39
CA GLU A 119 8.36 -3.05 -11.56
C GLU A 119 9.61 -3.85 -11.26
N HIS A 120 9.46 -4.89 -10.46
CA HIS A 120 10.52 -5.86 -10.28
C HIS A 120 9.97 -7.26 -10.52
N ASN A 121 10.79 -8.10 -11.12
CA ASN A 121 10.35 -9.40 -11.56
C ASN A 121 11.11 -10.49 -10.81
N ASP A 122 10.68 -10.77 -9.60
CA ASP A 122 11.25 -11.85 -8.80
C ASP A 122 10.64 -13.20 -9.15
N GLY A 123 9.95 -13.28 -10.27
CA GLY A 123 9.47 -14.54 -10.83
C GLY A 123 8.26 -15.15 -10.16
N LEU A 124 7.60 -14.41 -9.29
CA LEU A 124 6.54 -14.96 -8.45
C LEU A 124 5.13 -14.48 -8.82
N GLY A 125 5.01 -13.57 -9.79
CA GLY A 125 3.73 -12.96 -10.08
C GLY A 125 3.03 -13.60 -11.25
N GLU A 126 2.05 -14.43 -11.02
CA GLU A 126 1.17 -14.93 -12.08
C GLU A 126 0.07 -13.93 -12.41
N LYS A 127 -0.26 -13.04 -11.47
CA LYS A 127 -1.31 -12.03 -11.66
C LYS A 127 -0.87 -10.72 -11.08
N GLY A 128 -0.91 -9.68 -11.91
CA GLY A 128 -0.47 -8.37 -11.53
C GLY A 128 1.04 -8.26 -11.51
N TYR A 129 1.53 -7.08 -11.30
CA TYR A 129 2.96 -6.81 -11.31
C TYR A 129 3.43 -6.48 -9.92
N TRP A 130 4.52 -7.12 -9.48
CA TRP A 130 5.20 -6.73 -8.27
C TRP A 130 5.98 -5.45 -8.53
N MET A 131 5.83 -4.48 -7.64
CA MET A 131 6.51 -3.20 -7.71
C MET A 131 7.21 -2.91 -6.40
N ARG A 132 8.33 -2.22 -6.50
CA ARG A 132 9.16 -1.87 -5.35
C ARG A 132 9.54 -0.41 -5.40
N ARG A 133 9.45 0.24 -4.25
CA ARG A 133 9.93 1.59 -4.05
C ARG A 133 11.10 1.55 -3.07
N VAL A 134 12.26 2.01 -3.52
CA VAL A 134 13.42 2.14 -2.63
C VAL A 134 13.38 3.50 -1.94
N PRO A 135 13.96 3.64 -0.74
CA PRO A 135 13.91 4.92 -0.05
C PRO A 135 14.61 6.02 -0.84
N ASN A 136 13.99 7.19 -0.82
CA ASN A 136 14.53 8.38 -1.45
C ASN A 136 15.39 9.11 -0.42
N LEU A 137 16.70 9.04 -0.62
CA LEU A 137 17.68 9.59 0.32
C LEU A 137 18.18 10.97 -0.08
#